data_2dd08080e2954acc7de0943dafa3d8f4
#
_entry.id   2dd08080e2954acc7de0943dafa3d8f4
#
_cell.length_a   1.000
_cell.length_b   1.000
_cell.length_c   1.000
_cell.angle_alpha   90.00
_cell.angle_beta   90.00
_cell.angle_gamma   90.00
#
_symmetry.space_group_name_H-M   'P 1'
#
loop_
_entity.id
_entity.type
_entity.pdbx_description
1 polymer ?
#
loop_
_entity_poly.entity_id
_entity_poly.type
_entity_poly.pdbx_seq_one_letter_code
_entity_poly.pdbx_strand_id
1 'polypeptide(L)'
;AAPGGQPPPSVARRAAPARLVAAVVVLTAAIWLVLDQATKGLAVALLSDRTVDMGFFDFHLVRNPGGAFSIPGFPGLFVIVTVVVVVLVARAVPHTDRLSLAFAYGWLTGGALGNVADRIFRAPGFPSGHVVDFFDLRWFPVFNVADIGITCGAILVVVLMSRVDREQRAAQAGRAATAHRSVRPDTSSPRR
;
A
#
# COMPACT_ATOMS: atom_id res chain seq x y z
N ALA A 1 44.49 -8.73 -28.76
CA ALA A 1 43.84 -9.17 -27.53
C ALA A 1 43.21 -7.93 -26.87
N ALA A 2 41.89 -7.81 -26.91
CA ALA A 2 41.16 -6.76 -26.17
C ALA A 2 41.06 -7.17 -24.70
N PRO A 3 41.31 -6.28 -23.72
CA PRO A 3 41.14 -6.61 -22.31
C PRO A 3 39.65 -6.79 -22.02
N GLY A 4 39.31 -7.98 -21.48
CA GLY A 4 37.95 -8.28 -21.05
C GLY A 4 37.47 -7.27 -20.00
N GLY A 5 36.55 -6.40 -20.40
CA GLY A 5 35.90 -5.46 -19.51
C GLY A 5 35.15 -6.19 -18.41
N GLN A 6 35.58 -6.02 -17.19
CA GLN A 6 34.80 -6.45 -16.02
C GLN A 6 33.45 -5.74 -16.06
N PRO A 7 32.33 -6.44 -15.84
CA PRO A 7 31.04 -5.78 -15.72
C PRO A 7 31.10 -4.78 -14.55
N PRO A 8 30.44 -3.60 -14.67
CA PRO A 8 30.45 -2.61 -13.62
C PRO A 8 29.96 -3.22 -12.30
N PRO A 9 30.54 -2.85 -11.15
CA PRO A 9 30.12 -3.37 -9.87
C PRO A 9 28.63 -3.06 -9.68
N SER A 10 27.85 -4.09 -9.43
CA SER A 10 26.45 -3.94 -9.07
C SER A 10 26.38 -3.04 -7.82
N VAL A 11 25.77 -1.86 -7.95
CA VAL A 11 25.54 -0.97 -6.80
C VAL A 11 24.62 -1.74 -5.84
N ALA A 12 25.22 -2.39 -4.86
CA ALA A 12 24.50 -3.09 -3.81
C ALA A 12 23.61 -2.05 -3.08
N ARG A 13 22.31 -2.09 -3.28
CA ARG A 13 21.37 -1.24 -2.54
C ARG A 13 21.57 -1.52 -1.05
N ARG A 14 21.91 -0.51 -0.28
CA ARG A 14 21.98 -0.64 1.18
C ARG A 14 20.58 -0.94 1.70
N ALA A 15 20.44 -2.06 2.41
CA ALA A 15 19.22 -2.43 3.12
C ALA A 15 18.91 -1.38 4.20
N ALA A 16 17.64 -0.94 4.27
CA ALA A 16 17.23 -0.02 5.32
C ALA A 16 17.12 -0.76 6.66
N PRO A 17 17.56 -0.17 7.77
CA PRO A 17 17.42 -0.79 9.08
C PRO A 17 15.95 -0.94 9.46
N ALA A 18 15.60 -2.07 10.11
CA ALA A 18 14.21 -2.42 10.44
C ALA A 18 13.47 -1.33 11.22
N ARG A 19 14.16 -0.64 12.15
CA ARG A 19 13.59 0.48 12.90
C ARG A 19 13.20 1.67 12.01
N LEU A 20 13.97 1.94 10.95
CA LEU A 20 13.65 3.00 9.99
C LEU A 20 12.46 2.60 9.13
N VAL A 21 12.41 1.34 8.68
CA VAL A 21 11.26 0.80 7.94
C VAL A 21 9.98 0.93 8.77
N ALA A 22 10.00 0.49 10.03
CA ALA A 22 8.87 0.60 10.94
C ALA A 22 8.46 2.06 11.18
N ALA A 23 9.43 2.96 11.38
CA ALA A 23 9.15 4.39 11.56
C ALA A 23 8.47 5.00 10.33
N VAL A 24 8.92 4.65 9.11
CA VAL A 24 8.30 5.12 7.86
C VAL A 24 6.87 4.60 7.74
N VAL A 25 6.61 3.31 8.05
CA VAL A 25 5.24 2.77 8.05
C VAL A 25 4.34 3.54 9.00
N VAL A 26 4.76 3.69 10.27
CA VAL A 26 3.96 4.36 11.30
C VAL A 26 3.72 5.83 10.96
N LEU A 27 4.76 6.56 10.56
CA LEU A 27 4.65 7.98 10.22
C LEU A 27 3.72 8.19 9.02
N THR A 28 3.90 7.39 7.97
CA THR A 28 3.06 7.48 6.76
C THR A 28 1.61 7.12 7.08
N ALA A 29 1.38 6.08 7.89
CA ALA A 29 0.04 5.71 8.32
C ALA A 29 -0.62 6.81 9.17
N ALA A 30 0.12 7.42 10.09
CA ALA A 30 -0.37 8.52 10.93
C ALA A 30 -0.73 9.76 10.08
N ILE A 31 0.14 10.14 9.14
CA ILE A 31 -0.13 11.26 8.22
C ILE A 31 -1.41 10.98 7.41
N TRP A 32 -1.54 9.77 6.85
CA TRP A 32 -2.71 9.40 6.05
C TRP A 32 -4.00 9.39 6.86
N LEU A 33 -3.96 8.85 8.07
CA LEU A 33 -5.08 8.87 9.02
C LEU A 33 -5.50 10.30 9.37
N VAL A 34 -4.54 11.18 9.67
CA VAL A 34 -4.83 12.59 9.98
C VAL A 34 -5.45 13.31 8.79
N LEU A 35 -4.90 13.11 7.58
CA LEU A 35 -5.45 13.69 6.35
C LEU A 35 -6.88 13.22 6.10
N ASP A 36 -7.14 11.92 6.25
CA ASP A 36 -8.48 11.36 6.10
C ASP A 36 -9.46 11.97 7.09
N GLN A 37 -9.14 11.96 8.38
CA GLN A 37 -10.04 12.48 9.42
C GLN A 37 -10.24 14.00 9.33
N ALA A 38 -9.21 14.74 8.92
CA ALA A 38 -9.31 16.19 8.71
C ALA A 38 -10.23 16.50 7.53
N THR A 39 -10.06 15.82 6.39
CA THR A 39 -10.91 16.02 5.21
C THR A 39 -12.36 15.59 5.46
N LYS A 40 -12.59 14.50 6.19
CA LYS A 40 -13.92 14.06 6.63
C LYS A 40 -14.58 15.07 7.58
N GLY A 41 -13.82 15.62 8.52
CA GLY A 41 -14.29 16.69 9.40
C GLY A 41 -14.70 17.94 8.62
N LEU A 42 -13.86 18.34 7.65
CA LEU A 42 -14.15 19.47 6.76
C LEU A 42 -15.39 19.21 5.90
N ALA A 43 -15.53 18.00 5.32
CA ALA A 43 -16.69 17.61 4.54
C ALA A 43 -17.98 17.69 5.38
N VAL A 44 -17.96 17.19 6.61
CA VAL A 44 -19.12 17.32 7.52
C VAL A 44 -19.45 18.78 7.81
N ALA A 45 -18.45 19.63 8.05
CA ALA A 45 -18.68 21.03 8.35
C ALA A 45 -19.22 21.85 7.16
N LEU A 46 -18.77 21.52 5.94
CA LEU A 46 -19.06 22.35 4.76
C LEU A 46 -20.17 21.80 3.86
N LEU A 47 -20.46 20.49 3.90
CA LEU A 47 -21.34 19.81 2.96
C LEU A 47 -22.64 19.29 3.60
N SER A 48 -22.89 19.56 4.90
CA SER A 48 -24.08 19.03 5.58
C SER A 48 -25.40 19.44 4.92
N ASP A 49 -25.45 20.64 4.37
CA ASP A 49 -26.67 21.23 3.81
C ASP A 49 -26.55 21.59 2.33
N ARG A 50 -25.47 21.17 1.68
CA ARG A 50 -25.23 21.49 0.26
C ARG A 50 -24.36 20.48 -0.44
N THR A 51 -24.55 20.36 -1.74
CA THR A 51 -23.61 19.73 -2.67
C THR A 51 -22.84 20.81 -3.41
N VAL A 52 -21.54 20.60 -3.65
CA VAL A 52 -20.72 21.51 -4.45
C VAL A 52 -20.40 20.82 -5.77
N ASP A 53 -21.01 21.33 -6.84
CA ASP A 53 -20.80 20.85 -8.21
C ASP A 53 -19.49 21.43 -8.77
N MET A 54 -18.57 20.55 -9.18
CA MET A 54 -17.29 20.88 -9.82
C MET A 54 -17.30 20.58 -11.32
N GLY A 55 -18.46 20.28 -11.90
CA GLY A 55 -18.67 19.98 -13.31
C GLY A 55 -18.56 18.49 -13.64
N PHE A 56 -17.42 17.86 -13.45
CA PHE A 56 -17.18 16.43 -13.74
C PHE A 56 -17.23 15.53 -12.50
N PHE A 57 -17.26 16.10 -11.32
CA PHE A 57 -17.48 15.41 -10.04
C PHE A 57 -18.13 16.40 -9.05
N ASP A 58 -18.70 15.86 -7.97
CA ASP A 58 -19.30 16.64 -6.90
C ASP A 58 -18.61 16.36 -5.56
N PHE A 59 -18.68 17.36 -4.66
CA PHE A 59 -18.53 17.12 -3.23
C PHE A 59 -19.93 16.96 -2.62
N HIS A 60 -20.27 15.72 -2.28
CA HIS A 60 -21.57 15.35 -1.74
C HIS A 60 -21.40 14.48 -0.49
N LEU A 61 -21.93 14.95 0.64
CA LEU A 61 -21.78 14.26 1.91
C LEU A 61 -22.68 13.03 1.99
N VAL A 62 -22.06 11.86 2.12
CA VAL A 62 -22.74 10.58 2.36
C VAL A 62 -22.27 9.99 3.69
N ARG A 63 -23.23 9.47 4.47
CA ARG A 63 -22.94 8.70 5.70
C ARG A 63 -23.17 7.22 5.40
N ASN A 64 -22.09 6.51 5.11
CA ASN A 64 -22.11 5.12 4.67
C ASN A 64 -22.25 4.14 5.87
N PRO A 65 -23.38 3.44 6.03
CA PRO A 65 -23.62 2.53 7.16
C PRO A 65 -22.88 1.19 7.05
N GLY A 66 -22.20 0.89 5.94
CA GLY A 66 -21.40 -0.32 5.81
C GLY A 66 -21.74 -1.21 4.61
N GLY A 67 -22.30 -0.63 3.56
CA GLY A 67 -22.44 -1.32 2.27
C GLY A 67 -21.35 -0.87 1.30
N ALA A 68 -20.54 -1.79 0.78
CA ALA A 68 -19.84 -1.54 -0.46
C ALA A 68 -20.86 -1.61 -1.59
N PHE A 69 -20.87 -0.62 -2.49
CA PHE A 69 -21.81 -0.57 -3.63
C PHE A 69 -23.30 -0.64 -3.24
N SER A 70 -23.67 -0.02 -2.11
CA SER A 70 -25.06 -0.06 -1.59
C SER A 70 -25.60 -1.47 -1.25
N ILE A 71 -24.75 -2.46 -1.19
CA ILE A 71 -25.14 -3.81 -0.74
C ILE A 71 -25.17 -3.79 0.79
N PRO A 72 -26.29 -4.21 1.44
CA PRO A 72 -26.35 -4.32 2.89
C PRO A 72 -25.23 -5.24 3.37
N GLY A 73 -24.26 -4.68 4.07
CA GLY A 73 -23.09 -5.41 4.57
C GLY A 73 -23.14 -5.55 6.08
N PHE A 74 -22.36 -6.48 6.59
CA PHE A 74 -22.10 -6.59 8.02
C PHE A 74 -21.01 -5.53 8.39
N PRO A 75 -21.34 -4.47 9.14
CA PRO A 75 -20.40 -3.39 9.44
C PRO A 75 -19.09 -3.87 10.07
N GLY A 76 -19.13 -4.94 10.86
CA GLY A 76 -17.98 -5.58 11.46
C GLY A 76 -16.99 -6.18 10.44
N LEU A 77 -17.42 -6.49 9.21
CA LEU A 77 -16.56 -7.03 8.18
C LEU A 77 -15.40 -6.07 7.85
N PHE A 78 -15.69 -4.78 7.75
CA PHE A 78 -14.66 -3.76 7.46
C PHE A 78 -13.64 -3.64 8.60
N VAL A 79 -14.09 -3.79 9.85
CA VAL A 79 -13.19 -3.84 11.01
C VAL A 79 -12.30 -5.09 10.93
N ILE A 80 -12.87 -6.25 10.62
CA ILE A 80 -12.12 -7.51 10.46
C ILE A 80 -11.08 -7.38 9.34
N VAL A 81 -11.48 -6.87 8.17
CA VAL A 81 -10.57 -6.66 7.03
C VAL A 81 -9.42 -5.73 7.43
N THR A 82 -9.71 -4.64 8.14
CA THR A 82 -8.67 -3.73 8.62
C THR A 82 -7.71 -4.43 9.59
N VAL A 83 -8.22 -5.21 10.55
CA VAL A 83 -7.38 -5.98 11.47
C VAL A 83 -6.46 -6.94 10.69
N VAL A 84 -7.01 -7.65 9.69
CA VAL A 84 -6.21 -8.53 8.82
C VAL A 84 -5.12 -7.75 8.10
N VAL A 85 -5.44 -6.62 7.49
CA VAL A 85 -4.46 -5.75 6.81
C VAL A 85 -3.34 -5.31 7.77
N VAL A 86 -3.70 -4.80 8.96
CA VAL A 86 -2.72 -4.36 9.96
C VAL A 86 -1.82 -5.52 10.39
N VAL A 87 -2.38 -6.70 10.64
CA VAL A 87 -1.61 -7.90 11.02
C VAL A 87 -0.67 -8.34 9.90
N LEU A 88 -1.14 -8.35 8.65
CA LEU A 88 -0.30 -8.73 7.50
C LEU A 88 0.85 -7.73 7.31
N VAL A 89 0.58 -6.44 7.41
CA VAL A 89 1.63 -5.40 7.35
C VAL A 89 2.62 -5.55 8.50
N ALA A 90 2.14 -5.72 9.74
CA ALA A 90 3.00 -5.91 10.90
C ALA A 90 3.94 -7.13 10.76
N ARG A 91 3.46 -8.19 10.13
CA ARG A 91 4.27 -9.38 9.82
C ARG A 91 5.25 -9.16 8.67
N ALA A 92 4.90 -8.32 7.68
CA ALA A 92 5.76 -8.02 6.53
C ALA A 92 6.90 -7.05 6.87
N VAL A 93 6.67 -6.09 7.78
CA VAL A 93 7.63 -5.05 8.16
C VAL A 93 9.01 -5.60 8.56
N PRO A 94 9.15 -6.61 9.45
CA PRO A 94 10.45 -7.14 9.83
C PRO A 94 11.26 -7.76 8.69
N HIS A 95 10.57 -8.19 7.62
CA HIS A 95 11.16 -8.82 6.45
C HIS A 95 11.37 -7.85 5.27
N THR A 96 11.11 -6.56 5.50
CA THR A 96 11.20 -5.50 4.49
C THR A 96 12.44 -4.65 4.75
N ASP A 97 13.26 -4.49 3.72
CA ASP A 97 14.46 -3.64 3.73
C ASP A 97 14.34 -2.40 2.81
N ARG A 98 13.14 -2.22 2.21
CA ARG A 98 12.87 -1.18 1.22
C ARG A 98 11.90 -0.13 1.74
N LEU A 99 12.36 1.13 1.79
CA LEU A 99 11.54 2.25 2.24
C LEU A 99 10.32 2.51 1.34
N SER A 100 10.40 2.18 0.04
CA SER A 100 9.26 2.27 -0.86
C SER A 100 8.11 1.33 -0.48
N LEU A 101 8.42 0.09 -0.05
CA LEU A 101 7.41 -0.82 0.49
C LEU A 101 6.88 -0.35 1.84
N ALA A 102 7.75 0.18 2.71
CA ALA A 102 7.32 0.76 3.98
C ALA A 102 6.32 1.90 3.77
N PHE A 103 6.57 2.78 2.81
CA PHE A 103 5.64 3.85 2.43
C PHE A 103 4.29 3.31 1.93
N ALA A 104 4.31 2.29 1.04
CA ALA A 104 3.09 1.68 0.54
C ALA A 104 2.28 0.98 1.66
N TYR A 105 2.96 0.29 2.58
CA TYR A 105 2.32 -0.29 3.76
C TYR A 105 1.69 0.77 4.66
N GLY A 106 2.37 1.91 4.85
CA GLY A 106 1.84 3.03 5.61
C GLY A 106 0.57 3.61 4.99
N TRP A 107 0.53 3.81 3.67
CA TRP A 107 -0.66 4.27 2.95
C TRP A 107 -1.84 3.34 3.15
N LEU A 108 -1.63 2.05 2.87
CA LEU A 108 -2.66 1.01 3.03
C LEU A 108 -3.19 0.96 4.46
N THR A 109 -2.29 0.95 5.44
CA THR A 109 -2.66 0.87 6.87
C THR A 109 -3.37 2.14 7.33
N GLY A 110 -2.87 3.33 6.96
CA GLY A 110 -3.45 4.61 7.35
C GLY A 110 -4.86 4.81 6.80
N GLY A 111 -5.10 4.45 5.52
CA GLY A 111 -6.43 4.44 4.93
C GLY A 111 -7.38 3.47 5.63
N ALA A 112 -6.93 2.23 5.87
CA ALA A 112 -7.75 1.24 6.57
C ALA A 112 -8.12 1.70 7.99
N LEU A 113 -7.19 2.30 8.73
CA LEU A 113 -7.43 2.86 10.05
C LEU A 113 -8.37 4.08 10.01
N GLY A 114 -8.32 4.89 8.95
CA GLY A 114 -9.22 6.04 8.77
C GLY A 114 -10.69 5.62 8.73
N ASN A 115 -11.02 4.62 7.93
CA ASN A 115 -12.38 4.10 7.88
C ASN A 115 -12.81 3.37 9.16
N VAL A 116 -11.88 2.68 9.84
CA VAL A 116 -12.19 2.07 11.14
C VAL A 116 -12.37 3.12 12.23
N ALA A 117 -11.62 4.22 12.20
CA ALA A 117 -11.85 5.33 13.13
C ALA A 117 -13.29 5.85 13.04
N ASP A 118 -13.84 6.02 11.84
CA ASP A 118 -15.25 6.39 11.68
C ASP A 118 -16.18 5.33 12.29
N ARG A 119 -15.92 4.04 12.09
CA ARG A 119 -16.73 2.95 12.65
C ARG A 119 -16.74 2.93 14.19
N ILE A 120 -15.66 3.39 14.81
CA ILE A 120 -15.52 3.41 16.26
C ILE A 120 -16.14 4.69 16.86
N PHE A 121 -15.86 5.85 16.26
CA PHE A 121 -16.08 7.14 16.90
C PHE A 121 -17.31 7.91 16.39
N ARG A 122 -17.88 7.53 15.22
CA ARG A 122 -19.07 8.22 14.68
C ARG A 122 -20.36 7.48 15.05
N ALA A 123 -21.48 8.19 15.01
CA ALA A 123 -22.79 7.62 15.25
C ALA A 123 -23.13 6.53 14.20
N PRO A 124 -23.86 5.47 14.60
CA PRO A 124 -24.40 5.16 15.95
C PRO A 124 -23.40 4.57 16.94
N GLY A 125 -22.12 4.42 16.56
CA GLY A 125 -21.05 3.86 17.38
C GLY A 125 -20.64 2.46 16.94
N PHE A 126 -19.59 1.94 17.59
CA PHE A 126 -18.96 0.67 17.24
C PHE A 126 -19.93 -0.52 17.32
N PRO A 127 -19.90 -1.46 16.35
CA PRO A 127 -19.10 -1.49 15.12
C PRO A 127 -19.78 -0.81 13.92
N SER A 128 -20.90 -0.15 14.14
CA SER A 128 -21.86 0.32 13.13
C SER A 128 -21.74 1.83 12.82
N GLY A 129 -20.74 2.51 13.36
CA GLY A 129 -20.49 3.92 13.05
C GLY A 129 -20.41 4.15 11.53
N HIS A 130 -21.00 5.24 11.05
CA HIS A 130 -21.06 5.53 9.61
C HIS A 130 -19.74 6.12 9.13
N VAL A 131 -19.21 5.59 8.03
CA VAL A 131 -18.07 6.19 7.34
C VAL A 131 -18.55 7.44 6.59
N VAL A 132 -17.74 8.50 6.65
CA VAL A 132 -17.99 9.73 5.93
C VAL A 132 -17.35 9.65 4.55
N ASP A 133 -18.18 9.63 3.50
CA ASP A 133 -17.78 9.67 2.10
C ASP A 133 -18.20 11.00 1.49
N PHE A 134 -17.44 11.54 0.53
CA PHE A 134 -17.75 12.89 0.01
C PHE A 134 -17.23 13.17 -1.41
N PHE A 135 -16.40 12.30 -2.02
CA PHE A 135 -16.06 12.40 -3.44
C PHE A 135 -17.07 11.62 -4.28
N ASP A 136 -17.91 12.33 -5.03
CA ASP A 136 -18.93 11.75 -5.92
C ASP A 136 -18.53 11.96 -7.38
N LEU A 137 -18.11 10.88 -8.05
CA LEU A 137 -17.80 10.90 -9.49
C LEU A 137 -19.04 10.69 -10.36
N ARG A 138 -20.25 10.62 -9.79
CA ARG A 138 -21.55 10.39 -10.45
C ARG A 138 -21.73 9.00 -11.08
N TRP A 139 -20.67 8.36 -11.53
CA TRP A 139 -20.67 7.03 -12.13
C TRP A 139 -19.98 5.97 -11.26
N PHE A 140 -19.41 6.37 -10.13
CA PHE A 140 -18.70 5.51 -9.17
C PHE A 140 -19.29 5.75 -7.78
N PRO A 141 -19.30 4.74 -6.89
CA PRO A 141 -19.72 4.96 -5.50
C PRO A 141 -18.97 6.11 -4.85
N VAL A 142 -19.68 6.89 -4.03
CA VAL A 142 -19.07 7.98 -3.27
C VAL A 142 -17.99 7.41 -2.34
N PHE A 143 -16.84 8.05 -2.28
CA PHE A 143 -15.66 7.58 -1.54
C PHE A 143 -14.97 8.72 -0.79
N ASN A 144 -13.90 8.40 -0.07
CA ASN A 144 -13.15 9.33 0.77
C ASN A 144 -11.64 9.19 0.59
N VAL A 145 -10.85 9.95 1.37
CA VAL A 145 -9.39 9.92 1.31
C VAL A 145 -8.83 8.57 1.80
N ALA A 146 -9.46 7.92 2.80
CA ALA A 146 -9.05 6.60 3.25
C ALA A 146 -9.11 5.56 2.13
N ASP A 147 -10.16 5.59 1.28
CA ASP A 147 -10.34 4.67 0.17
C ASP A 147 -9.25 4.86 -0.90
N ILE A 148 -8.84 6.11 -1.16
CA ILE A 148 -7.67 6.42 -2.01
C ILE A 148 -6.42 5.77 -1.39
N GLY A 149 -6.21 5.91 -0.08
CA GLY A 149 -5.09 5.32 0.63
C GLY A 149 -5.05 3.80 0.55
N ILE A 150 -6.21 3.16 0.76
CA ILE A 150 -6.34 1.70 0.64
C ILE A 150 -6.02 1.24 -0.78
N THR A 151 -6.67 1.84 -1.77
CA THR A 151 -6.56 1.43 -3.17
C THR A 151 -5.15 1.67 -3.72
N CYS A 152 -4.64 2.89 -3.60
CA CYS A 152 -3.30 3.23 -4.08
C CYS A 152 -2.22 2.49 -3.28
N GLY A 153 -2.38 2.36 -1.96
CA GLY A 153 -1.47 1.60 -1.12
C GLY A 153 -1.40 0.13 -1.53
N ALA A 154 -2.55 -0.52 -1.75
CA ALA A 154 -2.60 -1.91 -2.20
C ALA A 154 -1.94 -2.09 -3.57
N ILE A 155 -2.24 -1.23 -4.54
CA ILE A 155 -1.63 -1.26 -5.88
C ILE A 155 -0.11 -1.11 -5.77
N LEU A 156 0.37 -0.14 -4.98
CA LEU A 156 1.80 0.09 -4.77
C LEU A 156 2.48 -1.13 -4.13
N VAL A 157 1.86 -1.76 -3.12
CA VAL A 157 2.38 -2.99 -2.51
C VAL A 157 2.54 -4.07 -3.57
N VAL A 158 1.51 -4.36 -4.35
CA VAL A 158 1.55 -5.40 -5.40
C VAL A 158 2.63 -5.11 -6.44
N VAL A 159 2.69 -3.88 -6.94
CA VAL A 159 3.68 -3.48 -7.96
C VAL A 159 5.11 -3.57 -7.41
N LEU A 160 5.34 -3.06 -6.21
CA LEU A 160 6.68 -3.07 -5.60
C LEU A 160 7.13 -4.49 -5.22
N MET A 161 6.25 -5.33 -4.69
CA MET A 161 6.57 -6.73 -4.40
C MET A 161 6.89 -7.49 -5.70
N SER A 162 6.10 -7.31 -6.75
CA SER A 162 6.37 -7.93 -8.06
C SER A 162 7.73 -7.53 -8.64
N ARG A 163 8.17 -6.28 -8.42
CA ARG A 163 9.51 -5.83 -8.82
C ARG A 163 10.61 -6.51 -8.00
N VAL A 164 10.41 -6.62 -6.67
CA VAL A 164 11.35 -7.31 -5.78
C VAL A 164 11.53 -8.76 -6.19
N ASP A 165 10.44 -9.47 -6.44
CA ASP A 165 10.47 -10.87 -6.86
C ASP A 165 11.22 -11.05 -8.20
N ARG A 166 10.99 -10.16 -9.16
CA ARG A 166 11.71 -10.19 -10.44
C ARG A 166 13.22 -9.97 -10.26
N GLU A 167 13.61 -9.00 -9.44
CA GLU A 167 15.02 -8.73 -9.14
C GLU A 167 15.69 -9.94 -8.47
N GLN A 168 15.02 -10.60 -7.52
CA GLN A 168 15.53 -11.79 -6.84
C GLN A 168 15.69 -12.96 -7.81
N ARG A 169 14.69 -13.23 -8.64
CA ARG A 169 14.75 -14.30 -9.66
C ARG A 169 15.87 -14.06 -10.67
N ALA A 170 16.05 -12.82 -11.13
CA ALA A 170 17.15 -12.48 -12.04
C ALA A 170 18.51 -12.67 -11.39
N ALA A 171 18.67 -12.28 -10.12
CA ALA A 171 19.90 -12.49 -9.37
C ALA A 171 20.22 -13.98 -9.15
N GLN A 172 19.21 -14.81 -8.86
CA GLN A 172 19.35 -16.27 -8.71
C GLN A 172 19.75 -16.92 -10.04
N ALA A 173 19.10 -16.56 -11.16
CA ALA A 173 19.44 -17.07 -12.48
C ALA A 173 20.87 -16.70 -12.89
N GLY A 174 21.32 -15.47 -12.60
CA GLY A 174 22.70 -15.04 -12.85
C GLY A 174 23.72 -15.85 -12.06
N ARG A 175 23.45 -16.10 -10.76
CA ARG A 175 24.33 -16.95 -9.92
C ARG A 175 24.40 -18.38 -10.41
N ALA A 176 23.27 -18.97 -10.81
CA ALA A 176 23.22 -20.34 -11.34
C ALA A 176 24.02 -20.44 -12.65
N ALA A 177 23.90 -19.49 -13.56
CA ALA A 177 24.65 -19.45 -14.81
C ALA A 177 26.17 -19.34 -14.59
N THR A 178 26.59 -18.53 -13.62
CA THR A 178 28.00 -18.37 -13.25
C THR A 178 28.56 -19.65 -12.64
N ALA A 179 27.81 -20.30 -11.73
CA ALA A 179 28.22 -21.57 -11.11
C ALA A 179 28.36 -22.69 -12.15
N HIS A 180 27.44 -22.76 -13.12
CA HIS A 180 27.53 -23.76 -14.20
C HIS A 180 28.76 -23.54 -15.09
N ARG A 181 29.15 -22.28 -15.32
CA ARG A 181 30.31 -21.91 -16.13
C ARG A 181 31.64 -22.27 -15.43
N SER A 182 31.71 -22.14 -14.11
CA SER A 182 32.91 -22.47 -13.34
C SER A 182 33.18 -23.99 -13.18
N VAL A 183 32.16 -24.82 -13.35
CA VAL A 183 32.25 -26.30 -13.24
C VAL A 183 32.61 -26.95 -14.58
N ARG A 184 32.55 -26.25 -15.72
CA ARG A 184 32.90 -26.81 -17.01
C ARG A 184 34.42 -26.96 -17.11
N PRO A 185 34.99 -28.22 -17.17
CA PRO A 185 36.42 -28.41 -17.31
C PRO A 185 36.88 -27.86 -18.66
N ASP A 186 38.02 -27.20 -18.67
CA ASP A 186 38.66 -26.69 -19.88
C ASP A 186 39.05 -27.88 -20.75
N THR A 187 38.24 -28.17 -21.75
CA THR A 187 38.48 -29.22 -22.74
C THR A 187 39.47 -28.78 -23.83
N SER A 188 40.14 -27.64 -23.66
CA SER A 188 41.08 -27.09 -24.61
C SER A 188 42.54 -27.57 -24.47
N SER A 189 42.81 -28.67 -23.71
CA SER A 189 44.15 -29.21 -23.70
C SER A 189 44.43 -29.97 -25.00
N PRO A 190 45.32 -29.51 -25.85
CA PRO A 190 45.68 -30.22 -27.09
C PRO A 190 46.40 -31.53 -26.70
N ARG A 191 45.81 -32.66 -27.09
CA ARG A 191 46.53 -33.94 -27.06
C ARG A 191 47.73 -33.82 -27.97
N ARG A 192 48.92 -33.89 -27.44
CA ARG A 192 50.18 -34.16 -28.18
C ARG A 192 50.27 -35.64 -28.51
#